data_5ea6c7b3e2d40c6498dd78597c6120ec
#
_entry.id   5ea6c7b3e2d40c6498dd78597c6120ec
#
_cell.length_a   1.000
_cell.length_b   1.000
_cell.length_c   1.000
_cell.angle_alpha   90.00
_cell.angle_beta   90.00
_cell.angle_gamma   90.00
#
_symmetry.space_group_name_H-M   'P 1'
#
loop_
_entity.id
_entity.type
_entity.pdbx_description
1 polymer ?
#
loop_
_entity_poly.entity_id
_entity_poly.type
_entity_poly.pdbx_seq_one_letter_code
_entity_poly.pdbx_strand_id
1 'polypeptide(L)'
;MADIRLMTRGGTIAPMAEAAKLTERLDDPSRRFWEGARFAERFFMGVGEVHRAMRRLCSTLEADDIPYAIAGAMALNAHGYQRVTTDVDILLTREGLAAFKAMHLGRGWVERFPGSKGMRDTECNVKIDVLITGDYPGDGKPKAVSFPDPSVAIRGDGVMILPVRHLVELKLASGLTNPDRMKDLADVQELIRAVLLPLELVDALNPMVRTKYAEIWHATKREADDEY
;
A
#
# COMPACT_ATOMS: atom_id res chain seq x y z
N MET A 1 30.15 -32.80 20.25
CA MET A 1 28.80 -32.18 20.27
C MET A 1 29.00 -30.74 20.70
N ALA A 2 28.93 -29.82 19.76
CA ALA A 2 29.21 -28.39 20.00
C ALA A 2 27.91 -27.63 20.25
N ASP A 3 27.84 -27.06 21.45
CA ASP A 3 26.73 -26.18 21.89
C ASP A 3 26.81 -24.85 21.15
N ILE A 4 25.86 -24.58 20.26
CA ILE A 4 25.77 -23.32 19.56
C ILE A 4 25.02 -22.34 20.49
N ARG A 5 25.77 -21.54 21.24
CA ARG A 5 25.24 -20.37 21.97
C ARG A 5 25.04 -19.21 20.99
N LEU A 6 23.83 -18.92 20.64
CA LEU A 6 23.46 -17.62 20.04
C LEU A 6 23.55 -16.54 21.13
N MET A 7 24.60 -15.73 21.11
CA MET A 7 24.67 -14.50 21.92
C MET A 7 23.93 -13.36 21.20
N THR A 8 22.80 -12.96 21.72
CA THR A 8 22.16 -11.68 21.39
C THR A 8 22.60 -10.61 22.39
N ARG A 9 23.06 -9.47 21.89
CA ARG A 9 23.42 -8.32 22.73
C ARG A 9 22.17 -7.79 23.46
N GLY A 10 22.14 -7.91 24.77
CA GLY A 10 21.29 -7.10 25.65
C GLY A 10 19.80 -7.49 25.73
N GLY A 11 19.41 -8.75 25.61
CA GLY A 11 18.04 -9.21 25.81
C GLY A 11 17.96 -10.36 26.81
N THR A 12 17.05 -10.27 27.75
CA THR A 12 16.67 -11.36 28.66
C THR A 12 16.30 -12.58 27.83
N ILE A 13 16.94 -13.73 28.10
CA ILE A 13 16.61 -15.00 27.43
C ILE A 13 15.18 -15.36 27.80
N ALA A 14 14.28 -15.34 26.83
CA ALA A 14 12.92 -15.85 27.03
C ALA A 14 13.00 -17.32 27.46
N PRO A 15 12.20 -17.77 28.45
CA PRO A 15 12.21 -19.14 28.91
C PRO A 15 11.94 -20.11 27.74
N MET A 16 12.64 -21.25 27.69
CA MET A 16 12.47 -22.26 26.62
C MET A 16 11.00 -22.67 26.41
N ALA A 17 10.17 -22.60 27.44
CA ALA A 17 8.73 -22.85 27.35
C ALA A 17 7.98 -21.81 26.52
N GLU A 18 8.45 -20.56 26.46
CA GLU A 18 7.85 -19.49 25.66
C GLU A 18 8.27 -19.60 24.18
N ALA A 19 9.52 -19.97 23.94
CA ALA A 19 10.01 -20.30 22.59
C ALA A 19 9.28 -21.53 22.01
N ALA A 20 9.08 -22.59 22.81
CA ALA A 20 8.31 -23.77 22.41
C ALA A 20 6.85 -23.43 22.08
N LYS A 21 6.17 -22.61 22.92
CA LYS A 21 4.81 -22.12 22.64
C LYS A 21 4.74 -21.23 21.40
N LEU A 22 5.79 -20.45 21.13
CA LEU A 22 5.87 -19.64 19.92
C LEU A 22 6.01 -20.52 18.68
N THR A 23 6.85 -21.57 18.75
CA THR A 23 7.04 -22.55 17.67
C THR A 23 5.72 -23.32 17.42
N GLU A 24 5.06 -23.81 18.47
CA GLU A 24 3.76 -24.49 18.35
C GLU A 24 2.67 -23.59 17.76
N ARG A 25 2.65 -22.28 18.09
CA ARG A 25 1.76 -21.29 17.45
C ARG A 25 2.13 -21.03 15.99
N LEU A 26 3.42 -21.17 15.62
CA LEU A 26 3.89 -20.99 14.26
C LEU A 26 3.59 -22.21 13.38
N ASP A 27 3.39 -23.38 13.95
CA ASP A 27 3.23 -24.65 13.24
C ASP A 27 1.77 -25.14 13.14
N ASP A 28 0.78 -24.33 13.51
CA ASP A 28 -0.63 -24.64 13.27
C ASP A 28 -1.15 -23.97 11.96
N PRO A 29 -1.06 -24.67 10.82
CA PRO A 29 -1.49 -24.13 9.54
C PRO A 29 -3.01 -23.93 9.46
N SER A 30 -3.80 -24.73 10.19
CA SER A 30 -5.27 -24.62 10.19
C SER A 30 -5.72 -23.32 10.84
N ARG A 31 -5.14 -22.96 11.98
CA ARG A 31 -5.45 -21.72 12.68
C ARG A 31 -5.11 -20.49 11.81
N ARG A 32 -3.93 -20.47 11.21
CA ARG A 32 -3.50 -19.38 10.31
C ARG A 32 -4.39 -19.24 9.09
N PHE A 33 -4.79 -20.36 8.51
CA PHE A 33 -5.72 -20.38 7.39
C PHE A 33 -7.03 -19.68 7.75
N TRP A 34 -7.66 -20.06 8.87
CA TRP A 34 -8.95 -19.49 9.26
C TRP A 34 -8.83 -18.05 9.76
N GLU A 35 -7.71 -17.65 10.39
CA GLU A 35 -7.44 -16.25 10.73
C GLU A 35 -7.30 -15.40 9.46
N GLY A 36 -6.57 -15.89 8.46
CA GLY A 36 -6.42 -15.24 7.16
C GLY A 36 -7.73 -15.15 6.38
N ALA A 37 -8.51 -16.22 6.34
CA ALA A 37 -9.82 -16.25 5.66
C ALA A 37 -10.79 -15.24 6.29
N ARG A 38 -10.91 -15.18 7.62
CA ARG A 38 -11.74 -14.20 8.32
C ARG A 38 -11.26 -12.76 8.12
N PHE A 39 -9.95 -12.54 8.05
CA PHE A 39 -9.41 -11.22 7.75
C PHE A 39 -9.80 -10.79 6.33
N ALA A 40 -9.62 -11.66 5.33
CA ALA A 40 -9.98 -11.38 3.94
C ALA A 40 -11.49 -11.14 3.79
N GLU A 41 -12.33 -11.96 4.40
CA GLU A 41 -13.79 -11.79 4.43
C GLU A 41 -14.16 -10.40 4.96
N ARG A 42 -13.70 -10.04 6.15
CA ARG A 42 -13.97 -8.72 6.74
C ARG A 42 -13.42 -7.57 5.90
N PHE A 43 -12.28 -7.78 5.26
CA PHE A 43 -11.71 -6.80 4.35
C PHE A 43 -12.64 -6.57 3.15
N PHE A 44 -13.04 -7.61 2.43
CA PHE A 44 -13.90 -7.48 1.24
C PHE A 44 -15.33 -7.04 1.58
N MET A 45 -15.79 -7.30 2.80
CA MET A 45 -17.05 -6.73 3.30
C MET A 45 -16.96 -5.24 3.68
N GLY A 46 -15.79 -4.61 3.57
CA GLY A 46 -15.57 -3.20 3.91
C GLY A 46 -15.69 -2.85 5.41
N VAL A 47 -15.69 -3.87 6.29
CA VAL A 47 -15.84 -3.71 7.75
C VAL A 47 -14.55 -4.00 8.52
N GLY A 48 -13.44 -4.22 7.82
CA GLY A 48 -12.12 -4.47 8.42
C GLY A 48 -11.50 -3.21 9.03
N GLU A 49 -10.53 -3.42 9.92
CA GLU A 49 -9.80 -2.33 10.59
C GLU A 49 -9.14 -1.35 9.62
N VAL A 50 -8.66 -1.86 8.47
CA VAL A 50 -8.04 -1.02 7.42
C VAL A 50 -9.05 -0.03 6.83
N HIS A 51 -10.29 -0.48 6.56
CA HIS A 51 -11.36 0.39 6.06
C HIS A 51 -11.80 1.41 7.11
N ARG A 52 -11.85 1.02 8.39
CA ARG A 52 -12.16 1.93 9.50
C ARG A 52 -11.10 3.01 9.61
N ALA A 53 -9.82 2.62 9.63
CA ALA A 53 -8.68 3.54 9.68
C ALA A 53 -8.67 4.49 8.48
N MET A 54 -8.90 3.99 7.27
CA MET A 54 -8.98 4.80 6.06
C MET A 54 -10.11 5.84 6.17
N ARG A 55 -11.34 5.41 6.48
CA ARG A 55 -12.48 6.34 6.61
C ARG A 55 -12.25 7.39 7.68
N ARG A 56 -11.71 6.99 8.85
CA ARG A 56 -11.38 7.90 9.92
C ARG A 56 -10.33 8.92 9.51
N LEU A 57 -9.26 8.47 8.82
CA LEU A 57 -8.22 9.35 8.30
C LEU A 57 -8.79 10.36 7.29
N CYS A 58 -9.56 9.88 6.30
CA CYS A 58 -10.17 10.73 5.30
C CYS A 58 -11.11 11.77 5.91
N SER A 59 -12.00 11.36 6.83
CA SER A 59 -12.90 12.28 7.52
C SER A 59 -12.16 13.35 8.33
N THR A 60 -11.03 12.99 8.96
CA THR A 60 -10.20 13.94 9.71
C THR A 60 -9.55 14.96 8.75
N LEU A 61 -8.99 14.50 7.62
CA LEU A 61 -8.39 15.37 6.62
C LEU A 61 -9.42 16.31 5.96
N GLU A 62 -10.63 15.79 5.66
CA GLU A 62 -11.73 16.59 5.11
C GLU A 62 -12.22 17.64 6.11
N ALA A 63 -12.29 17.33 7.40
CA ALA A 63 -12.70 18.28 8.44
C ALA A 63 -11.69 19.44 8.61
N ASP A 64 -10.44 19.22 8.28
CA ASP A 64 -9.35 20.20 8.37
C ASP A 64 -9.03 20.87 7.02
N ASP A 65 -9.83 20.61 5.98
CA ASP A 65 -9.60 21.10 4.61
C ASP A 65 -8.21 20.73 4.05
N ILE A 66 -7.66 19.56 4.45
CA ILE A 66 -6.36 19.07 3.95
C ILE A 66 -6.59 18.20 2.72
N PRO A 67 -6.11 18.61 1.52
CA PRO A 67 -6.20 17.81 0.31
C PRO A 67 -5.43 16.50 0.42
N TYR A 68 -6.03 15.41 -0.05
CA TYR A 68 -5.45 14.08 -0.02
C TYR A 68 -5.90 13.22 -1.21
N ALA A 69 -5.19 12.12 -1.45
CA ALA A 69 -5.68 11.04 -2.30
C ALA A 69 -5.29 9.67 -1.70
N ILE A 70 -6.25 8.76 -1.59
CA ILE A 70 -5.99 7.36 -1.29
C ILE A 70 -5.24 6.73 -2.46
N ALA A 71 -4.17 6.01 -2.17
CA ALA A 71 -3.29 5.35 -3.12
C ALA A 71 -3.18 3.84 -2.83
N GLY A 72 -2.16 3.19 -3.37
CA GLY A 72 -1.81 1.80 -3.07
C GLY A 72 -2.95 0.81 -3.29
N ALA A 73 -3.01 -0.21 -2.45
CA ALA A 73 -3.96 -1.30 -2.60
C ALA A 73 -5.42 -0.88 -2.40
N MET A 74 -5.71 0.09 -1.52
CA MET A 74 -7.07 0.58 -1.33
C MET A 74 -7.59 1.28 -2.59
N ALA A 75 -6.74 2.06 -3.27
CA ALA A 75 -7.10 2.66 -4.56
C ALA A 75 -7.24 1.61 -5.67
N LEU A 76 -6.42 0.55 -5.70
CA LEU A 76 -6.59 -0.56 -6.64
C LEU A 76 -7.96 -1.24 -6.47
N ASN A 77 -8.38 -1.47 -5.22
CA ASN A 77 -9.70 -2.03 -4.91
C ASN A 77 -10.83 -1.12 -5.41
N ALA A 78 -10.72 0.17 -5.20
CA ALA A 78 -11.71 1.15 -5.66
C ALA A 78 -11.82 1.20 -7.19
N HIS A 79 -10.73 0.88 -7.91
CA HIS A 79 -10.72 0.75 -9.37
C HIS A 79 -11.12 -0.64 -9.89
N GLY A 80 -11.44 -1.60 -9.02
CA GLY A 80 -11.95 -2.92 -9.40
C GLY A 80 -10.94 -4.06 -9.35
N TYR A 81 -9.68 -3.82 -9.02
CA TYR A 81 -8.71 -4.89 -8.75
C TYR A 81 -8.72 -5.24 -7.27
N GLN A 82 -9.36 -6.37 -6.93
CA GLN A 82 -9.50 -6.82 -5.54
C GLN A 82 -8.20 -7.36 -4.98
N ARG A 83 -7.64 -6.67 -4.00
CA ARG A 83 -6.40 -7.02 -3.31
C ARG A 83 -6.48 -6.67 -1.83
N VAL A 84 -6.24 -7.66 -0.98
CA VAL A 84 -6.18 -7.47 0.48
C VAL A 84 -4.92 -6.67 0.86
N THR A 85 -5.06 -5.75 1.81
CA THR A 85 -3.96 -5.00 2.42
C THR A 85 -4.15 -4.86 3.94
N THR A 86 -3.06 -4.57 4.64
CA THR A 86 -3.00 -4.34 6.09
C THR A 86 -2.66 -2.90 6.46
N ASP A 87 -2.48 -2.04 5.45
CA ASP A 87 -2.07 -0.65 5.58
C ASP A 87 -2.91 0.27 4.69
N VAL A 88 -2.81 1.56 4.95
CA VAL A 88 -3.40 2.61 4.12
C VAL A 88 -2.27 3.43 3.52
N ASP A 89 -2.21 3.50 2.19
CA ASP A 89 -1.34 4.42 1.47
C ASP A 89 -2.12 5.71 1.16
N ILE A 90 -1.56 6.86 1.55
CA ILE A 90 -2.19 8.16 1.33
C ILE A 90 -1.18 9.16 0.76
N LEU A 91 -1.62 9.91 -0.23
CA LEU A 91 -0.88 11.00 -0.85
C LEU A 91 -1.26 12.31 -0.19
N LEU A 92 -0.27 13.05 0.26
CA LEU A 92 -0.41 14.38 0.86
C LEU A 92 0.65 15.33 0.31
N THR A 93 0.41 16.64 0.42
CA THR A 93 1.48 17.62 0.32
C THR A 93 2.33 17.61 1.59
N ARG A 94 3.53 18.18 1.54
CA ARG A 94 4.40 18.31 2.72
C ARG A 94 3.76 19.18 3.80
N GLU A 95 3.11 20.24 3.37
CA GLU A 95 2.37 21.18 4.22
C GLU A 95 1.14 20.50 4.84
N GLY A 96 0.38 19.72 4.06
CA GLY A 96 -0.76 18.96 4.54
C GLY A 96 -0.38 17.93 5.61
N LEU A 97 0.73 17.20 5.41
CA LEU A 97 1.25 16.28 6.43
C LEU A 97 1.68 17.03 7.70
N ALA A 98 2.35 18.18 7.56
CA ALA A 98 2.78 18.96 8.71
C ALA A 98 1.59 19.52 9.51
N ALA A 99 0.57 20.03 8.82
CA ALA A 99 -0.68 20.51 9.43
C ALA A 99 -1.41 19.37 10.16
N PHE A 100 -1.61 18.22 9.51
CA PHE A 100 -2.22 17.05 10.13
C PHE A 100 -1.48 16.62 11.40
N LYS A 101 -0.16 16.53 11.34
CA LYS A 101 0.65 16.13 12.50
C LYS A 101 0.55 17.14 13.66
N ALA A 102 0.58 18.42 13.36
CA ALA A 102 0.47 19.47 14.39
C ALA A 102 -0.86 19.40 15.17
N MET A 103 -1.94 19.01 14.49
CA MET A 103 -3.27 18.96 15.09
C MET A 103 -3.59 17.60 15.75
N HIS A 104 -3.09 16.50 15.20
CA HIS A 104 -3.61 15.16 15.53
C HIS A 104 -2.60 14.18 16.14
N LEU A 105 -1.28 14.46 16.12
CA LEU A 105 -0.34 13.59 16.83
C LEU A 105 -0.65 13.53 18.32
N GLY A 106 -0.66 12.31 18.87
CA GLY A 106 -1.05 12.04 20.25
C GLY A 106 -2.57 12.01 20.50
N ARG A 107 -3.40 12.27 19.47
CA ARG A 107 -4.87 12.27 19.52
C ARG A 107 -5.45 11.16 18.64
N GLY A 108 -4.99 9.94 18.86
CA GLY A 108 -5.37 8.77 18.06
C GLY A 108 -4.43 8.46 16.88
N TRP A 109 -3.37 9.27 16.69
CA TRP A 109 -2.34 9.08 15.67
C TRP A 109 -0.96 9.22 16.29
N VAL A 110 -0.03 8.34 15.89
CA VAL A 110 1.36 8.39 16.34
C VAL A 110 2.30 8.21 15.16
N GLU A 111 3.47 8.81 15.21
CA GLU A 111 4.53 8.53 14.25
C GLU A 111 5.05 7.11 14.41
N ARG A 112 5.48 6.46 13.35
CA ARG A 112 6.11 5.12 13.41
C ARG A 112 7.44 5.14 14.16
N PHE A 113 8.16 6.23 14.04
CA PHE A 113 9.35 6.61 14.80
C PHE A 113 9.48 8.14 14.70
N PRO A 114 10.20 8.80 15.63
CA PRO A 114 10.34 10.26 15.62
C PRO A 114 10.79 10.81 14.27
N GLY A 115 10.02 11.76 13.72
CA GLY A 115 10.28 12.37 12.41
C GLY A 115 9.85 11.54 11.20
N SER A 116 9.27 10.34 11.40
CA SER A 116 8.73 9.52 10.31
C SER A 116 7.59 10.24 9.59
N LYS A 117 7.58 10.22 8.24
CA LYS A 117 6.40 10.65 7.49
C LYS A 117 5.22 9.69 7.68
N GLY A 118 5.47 8.40 7.83
CA GLY A 118 4.45 7.40 8.10
C GLY A 118 3.95 7.44 9.54
N MET A 119 2.69 7.10 9.73
CA MET A 119 1.97 7.12 11.01
C MET A 119 1.31 5.77 11.30
N ARG A 120 0.71 5.68 12.48
CA ARG A 120 -0.18 4.58 12.89
C ARG A 120 -1.45 5.17 13.49
N ASP A 121 -2.58 4.67 13.01
CA ASP A 121 -3.86 4.84 13.71
C ASP A 121 -3.84 3.96 14.96
N THR A 122 -4.00 4.56 16.15
CA THR A 122 -3.93 3.84 17.42
C THR A 122 -5.24 3.15 17.80
N GLU A 123 -6.37 3.57 17.22
CA GLU A 123 -7.67 2.96 17.48
C GLU A 123 -7.85 1.64 16.70
N CYS A 124 -7.46 1.65 15.43
CA CYS A 124 -7.53 0.49 14.56
C CYS A 124 -6.22 -0.31 14.53
N ASN A 125 -5.14 0.22 15.10
CA ASN A 125 -3.77 -0.33 15.05
C ASN A 125 -3.28 -0.54 13.60
N VAL A 126 -3.69 0.34 12.68
CA VAL A 126 -3.37 0.27 11.25
C VAL A 126 -2.22 1.23 10.91
N LYS A 127 -1.29 0.74 10.10
CA LYS A 127 -0.19 1.53 9.54
C LYS A 127 -0.70 2.44 8.45
N ILE A 128 -0.25 3.70 8.46
CA ILE A 128 -0.50 4.70 7.42
C ILE A 128 0.83 5.04 6.75
N ASP A 129 0.96 4.70 5.50
CA ASP A 129 2.12 5.08 4.68
C ASP A 129 1.80 6.37 3.91
N VAL A 130 2.58 7.41 4.18
CA VAL A 130 2.37 8.72 3.57
C VAL A 130 3.31 8.91 2.40
N LEU A 131 2.72 9.11 1.23
CA LEU A 131 3.38 9.50 -0.01
C LEU A 131 3.36 11.02 -0.09
N ILE A 132 4.50 11.65 -0.36
CA ILE A 132 4.60 13.12 -0.40
C ILE A 132 4.67 13.59 -1.85
N THR A 133 3.82 14.53 -2.22
CA THR A 133 3.87 15.23 -3.51
C THR A 133 5.30 15.66 -3.86
N GLY A 134 5.75 15.32 -5.08
CA GLY A 134 7.08 15.63 -5.55
C GLY A 134 8.18 14.64 -5.14
N ASP A 135 7.96 13.78 -4.12
CA ASP A 135 8.86 12.66 -3.85
C ASP A 135 8.73 11.59 -4.96
N TYR A 136 9.61 10.59 -4.97
CA TYR A 136 9.74 9.63 -6.06
C TYR A 136 9.42 8.20 -5.60
N PRO A 137 8.72 7.40 -6.45
CA PRO A 137 8.44 6.01 -6.16
C PRO A 137 9.68 5.11 -6.29
N GLY A 138 9.61 3.90 -5.75
CA GLY A 138 10.62 2.86 -5.90
C GLY A 138 11.85 3.10 -5.03
N ASP A 139 12.95 3.52 -5.64
CA ASP A 139 14.23 3.79 -4.98
C ASP A 139 14.32 5.17 -4.29
N GLY A 140 13.26 5.99 -4.42
CA GLY A 140 13.20 7.34 -3.85
C GLY A 140 14.07 8.39 -4.54
N LYS A 141 14.75 8.05 -5.63
CA LYS A 141 15.65 8.96 -6.35
C LYS A 141 14.92 9.76 -7.42
N PRO A 142 15.40 10.99 -7.75
CA PRO A 142 14.83 11.84 -8.80
C PRO A 142 14.68 11.11 -10.15
N LYS A 143 13.49 11.20 -10.73
CA LYS A 143 13.13 10.62 -12.03
C LYS A 143 11.95 11.37 -12.65
N ALA A 144 11.57 11.01 -13.88
CA ALA A 144 10.49 11.67 -14.60
C ALA A 144 9.10 11.44 -13.97
N VAL A 145 8.91 10.33 -13.23
CA VAL A 145 7.67 10.05 -12.49
C VAL A 145 7.87 10.38 -11.03
N SER A 146 7.08 11.31 -10.51
CA SER A 146 7.00 11.69 -9.10
C SER A 146 5.58 11.52 -8.58
N PHE A 147 5.39 11.53 -7.25
CA PHE A 147 4.05 11.55 -6.68
C PHE A 147 3.34 12.86 -7.05
N PRO A 148 2.13 12.80 -7.64
CA PRO A 148 1.40 13.99 -8.10
C PRO A 148 0.89 14.83 -6.92
N ASP A 149 0.32 15.99 -7.23
CA ASP A 149 -0.45 16.76 -6.25
C ASP A 149 -1.80 16.08 -5.98
N PRO A 150 -2.33 16.10 -4.72
CA PRO A 150 -3.64 15.52 -4.40
C PRO A 150 -4.82 16.10 -5.20
N SER A 151 -4.69 17.27 -5.79
CA SER A 151 -5.73 17.89 -6.64
C SER A 151 -6.11 17.05 -7.88
N VAL A 152 -5.26 16.09 -8.29
CA VAL A 152 -5.59 15.16 -9.39
C VAL A 152 -6.60 14.08 -8.96
N ALA A 153 -6.89 13.96 -7.65
CA ALA A 153 -7.74 12.91 -7.13
C ALA A 153 -9.19 13.02 -7.65
N ILE A 154 -9.82 11.89 -7.79
CA ILE A 154 -11.24 11.76 -8.12
C ILE A 154 -12.02 11.25 -6.91
N ARG A 155 -13.28 11.63 -6.76
CA ARG A 155 -14.13 11.11 -5.70
C ARG A 155 -14.66 9.74 -6.08
N GLY A 156 -14.44 8.76 -5.20
CA GLY A 156 -14.97 7.40 -5.35
C GLY A 156 -15.25 6.80 -3.98
N ASP A 157 -16.39 6.15 -3.81
CA ASP A 157 -16.83 5.52 -2.54
C ASP A 157 -16.76 6.47 -1.32
N GLY A 158 -17.08 7.76 -1.55
CA GLY A 158 -17.09 8.77 -0.50
C GLY A 158 -15.73 9.38 -0.14
N VAL A 159 -14.61 8.88 -0.68
CA VAL A 159 -13.26 9.38 -0.43
C VAL A 159 -12.56 9.87 -1.71
N MET A 160 -11.47 10.61 -1.56
CA MET A 160 -10.65 11.06 -2.69
C MET A 160 -9.63 9.97 -3.04
N ILE A 161 -9.60 9.53 -4.30
CA ILE A 161 -8.83 8.38 -4.78
C ILE A 161 -7.92 8.80 -5.92
N LEU A 162 -6.70 8.31 -5.93
CA LEU A 162 -5.76 8.53 -7.03
C LEU A 162 -6.28 7.85 -8.31
N PRO A 163 -6.39 8.56 -9.46
CA PRO A 163 -6.85 7.98 -10.71
C PRO A 163 -5.98 6.83 -11.19
N VAL A 164 -6.59 5.86 -11.86
CA VAL A 164 -5.92 4.62 -12.32
C VAL A 164 -4.66 4.89 -13.14
N ARG A 165 -4.67 5.92 -14.00
CA ARG A 165 -3.49 6.32 -14.78
C ARG A 165 -2.28 6.60 -13.89
N HIS A 166 -2.46 7.40 -12.85
CA HIS A 166 -1.38 7.73 -11.90
C HIS A 166 -0.93 6.51 -11.10
N LEU A 167 -1.86 5.63 -10.69
CA LEU A 167 -1.49 4.36 -10.03
C LEU A 167 -0.60 3.49 -10.92
N VAL A 168 -0.94 3.37 -12.21
CA VAL A 168 -0.14 2.63 -13.20
C VAL A 168 1.25 3.26 -13.33
N GLU A 169 1.34 4.58 -13.54
CA GLU A 169 2.62 5.29 -13.66
C GLU A 169 3.52 5.09 -12.44
N LEU A 170 2.98 5.28 -11.24
CA LEU A 170 3.74 5.17 -9.99
C LEU A 170 4.21 3.73 -9.75
N LYS A 171 3.37 2.73 -10.00
CA LYS A 171 3.71 1.32 -9.83
C LYS A 171 4.76 0.86 -10.83
N LEU A 172 4.62 1.24 -12.09
CA LEU A 172 5.64 0.94 -13.11
C LEU A 172 6.98 1.59 -12.77
N ALA A 173 6.99 2.89 -12.42
CA ALA A 173 8.20 3.58 -12.03
C ALA A 173 8.84 2.97 -10.77
N SER A 174 8.03 2.54 -9.80
CA SER A 174 8.47 1.86 -8.59
C SER A 174 9.14 0.53 -8.91
N GLY A 175 8.48 -0.34 -9.67
CA GLY A 175 8.99 -1.66 -10.01
C GLY A 175 10.18 -1.65 -10.96
N LEU A 176 10.28 -0.63 -11.84
CA LEU A 176 11.42 -0.44 -12.75
C LEU A 176 12.69 0.01 -12.01
N THR A 177 12.57 0.71 -10.90
CA THR A 177 13.70 1.36 -10.22
C THR A 177 14.10 0.69 -8.92
N ASN A 178 13.29 -0.25 -8.42
CA ASN A 178 13.60 -0.98 -7.19
C ASN A 178 13.25 -2.47 -7.34
N PRO A 179 14.24 -3.38 -7.37
CA PRO A 179 14.01 -4.83 -7.48
C PRO A 179 13.11 -5.41 -6.38
N ASP A 180 13.10 -4.83 -5.18
CA ASP A 180 12.24 -5.27 -4.07
C ASP A 180 10.75 -4.93 -4.31
N ARG A 181 10.44 -4.22 -5.41
CA ARG A 181 9.09 -3.74 -5.76
C ARG A 181 8.49 -4.49 -6.96
N MET A 182 8.92 -5.74 -7.21
CA MET A 182 8.35 -6.60 -8.27
C MET A 182 6.83 -6.72 -8.17
N LYS A 183 6.27 -6.68 -6.96
CA LYS A 183 4.84 -6.69 -6.71
C LYS A 183 4.11 -5.51 -7.40
N ASP A 184 4.76 -4.37 -7.54
CA ASP A 184 4.15 -3.22 -8.21
C ASP A 184 3.95 -3.47 -9.71
N LEU A 185 4.84 -4.21 -10.37
CA LEU A 185 4.66 -4.65 -11.76
C LEU A 185 3.52 -5.67 -11.89
N ALA A 186 3.46 -6.63 -10.97
CA ALA A 186 2.36 -7.61 -10.90
C ALA A 186 1.01 -6.92 -10.67
N ASP A 187 0.95 -5.91 -9.80
CA ASP A 187 -0.27 -5.13 -9.57
C ASP A 187 -0.75 -4.44 -10.87
N VAL A 188 0.15 -3.96 -11.73
CA VAL A 188 -0.23 -3.39 -13.04
C VAL A 188 -0.77 -4.46 -13.98
N GLN A 189 -0.16 -5.65 -14.01
CA GLN A 189 -0.66 -6.78 -14.80
C GLN A 189 -2.07 -7.18 -14.39
N GLU A 190 -2.30 -7.33 -13.09
CA GLU A 190 -3.62 -7.69 -12.56
C GLU A 190 -4.65 -6.56 -12.77
N LEU A 191 -4.24 -5.30 -12.68
CA LEU A 191 -5.12 -4.17 -12.97
C LEU A 191 -5.55 -4.15 -14.45
N ILE A 192 -4.62 -4.45 -15.38
CA ILE A 192 -4.94 -4.57 -16.81
C ILE A 192 -6.00 -5.66 -17.03
N ARG A 193 -5.89 -6.81 -16.34
CA ARG A 193 -6.86 -7.92 -16.44
C ARG A 193 -8.21 -7.55 -15.82
N ALA A 194 -8.20 -7.05 -14.59
CA ALA A 194 -9.40 -6.83 -13.79
C ALA A 194 -10.31 -5.75 -14.37
N VAL A 195 -9.74 -4.68 -14.91
CA VAL A 195 -10.52 -3.53 -15.42
C VAL A 195 -10.37 -3.32 -16.93
N LEU A 196 -9.77 -4.29 -17.63
CA LEU A 196 -9.61 -4.30 -19.08
C LEU A 196 -8.95 -3.01 -19.62
N LEU A 197 -7.85 -2.57 -18.97
CA LEU A 197 -7.15 -1.37 -19.39
C LEU A 197 -6.70 -1.50 -20.85
N PRO A 198 -6.95 -0.47 -21.69
CA PRO A 198 -6.61 -0.49 -23.09
C PRO A 198 -5.13 -0.24 -23.35
N LEU A 199 -4.58 -0.71 -24.49
CA LEU A 199 -3.20 -0.42 -24.87
C LEU A 199 -2.96 1.08 -25.05
N GLU A 200 -3.95 1.81 -25.54
CA GLU A 200 -3.94 3.24 -25.84
C GLU A 200 -3.68 4.10 -24.58
N LEU A 201 -3.85 3.53 -23.38
CA LEU A 201 -3.46 4.20 -22.15
C LEU A 201 -1.96 4.60 -22.18
N VAL A 202 -1.14 3.88 -22.93
CA VAL A 202 0.29 4.16 -23.13
C VAL A 202 0.54 5.62 -23.53
N ASP A 203 -0.33 6.22 -24.35
CA ASP A 203 -0.16 7.59 -24.84
C ASP A 203 -0.34 8.64 -23.74
N ALA A 204 -1.15 8.32 -22.74
CA ALA A 204 -1.39 9.18 -21.58
C ALA A 204 -0.36 8.99 -20.45
N LEU A 205 0.48 7.95 -20.53
CA LEU A 205 1.50 7.68 -19.50
C LEU A 205 2.78 8.50 -19.74
N ASN A 206 3.55 8.69 -18.65
CA ASN A 206 4.89 9.26 -18.75
C ASN A 206 5.80 8.41 -19.68
N PRO A 207 6.58 9.00 -20.59
CA PRO A 207 7.47 8.26 -21.49
C PRO A 207 8.37 7.22 -20.81
N MET A 208 8.81 7.47 -19.58
CA MET A 208 9.66 6.57 -18.81
C MET A 208 9.05 5.16 -18.65
N VAL A 209 7.72 5.07 -18.56
CA VAL A 209 7.03 3.81 -18.21
C VAL A 209 6.26 3.18 -19.40
N ARG A 210 6.16 3.85 -20.54
CA ARG A 210 5.36 3.41 -21.71
C ARG A 210 5.75 2.03 -22.21
N THR A 211 7.05 1.80 -22.43
CA THR A 211 7.56 0.51 -22.92
C THR A 211 7.17 -0.62 -21.97
N LYS A 212 7.33 -0.42 -20.67
CA LYS A 212 6.99 -1.45 -19.67
C LYS A 212 5.48 -1.70 -19.60
N TYR A 213 4.66 -0.66 -19.74
CA TYR A 213 3.21 -0.85 -19.83
C TYR A 213 2.83 -1.72 -21.03
N ALA A 214 3.33 -1.39 -22.22
CA ALA A 214 3.05 -2.16 -23.45
C ALA A 214 3.52 -3.62 -23.34
N GLU A 215 4.73 -3.86 -22.79
CA GLU A 215 5.24 -5.21 -22.55
C GLU A 215 4.29 -6.04 -21.66
N ILE A 216 3.86 -5.49 -20.53
CA ILE A 216 2.96 -6.15 -19.59
C ILE A 216 1.58 -6.38 -20.25
N TRP A 217 1.07 -5.38 -20.97
CA TRP A 217 -0.21 -5.50 -21.66
C TRP A 217 -0.19 -6.63 -22.69
N HIS A 218 0.82 -6.71 -23.54
CA HIS A 218 0.96 -7.79 -24.54
C HIS A 218 1.15 -9.17 -23.87
N ALA A 219 1.91 -9.25 -22.77
CA ALA A 219 2.04 -10.50 -22.02
C ALA A 219 0.68 -10.97 -21.47
N THR A 220 -0.11 -10.05 -20.90
CA THR A 220 -1.44 -10.34 -20.37
C THR A 220 -2.41 -10.88 -21.43
N LYS A 221 -2.32 -10.40 -22.66
CA LYS A 221 -3.19 -10.86 -23.78
C LYS A 221 -2.80 -12.23 -24.31
N ARG A 222 -1.49 -12.54 -24.40
CA ARG A 222 -1.03 -13.87 -24.83
C ARG A 222 -1.51 -14.99 -23.89
N GLU A 223 -1.43 -14.77 -22.57
CA GLU A 223 -1.91 -15.76 -21.60
C GLU A 223 -3.42 -16.04 -21.75
N ALA A 224 -4.22 -15.00 -22.04
CA ALA A 224 -5.65 -15.17 -22.26
C ALA A 224 -5.98 -15.97 -23.55
N ASP A 225 -5.15 -15.89 -24.58
CA ASP A 225 -5.32 -16.63 -25.85
C ASP A 225 -4.87 -18.10 -25.72
N ASP A 226 -3.95 -18.42 -24.78
CA ASP A 226 -3.45 -19.79 -24.57
C ASP A 226 -4.35 -20.61 -23.61
N GLU A 227 -5.32 -20.00 -22.92
CA GLU A 227 -6.28 -20.68 -22.03
C GLU A 227 -7.54 -21.22 -22.75
N TYR A 228 -7.65 -21.05 -24.06
CA TYR A 228 -8.73 -21.55 -24.91
C TYR A 228 -8.17 -22.46 -26.02
#